data_5face50b93aac461daa35d57a5476eab
#
_entry.id   5face50b93aac461daa35d57a5476eab
#
_cell.length_a   1.000
_cell.length_b   1.000
_cell.length_c   1.000
_cell.angle_alpha   90.00
_cell.angle_beta   90.00
_cell.angle_gamma   90.00
#
_symmetry.space_group_name_H-M   'P 1'
#
loop_
_entity.id
_entity.type
_entity.pdbx_description
1 polymer ?
#
loop_
_entity_poly.entity_id
_entity_poly.type
_entity_poly.pdbx_seq_one_letter_code
_entity_poly.pdbx_strand_id
1 'polypeptide(L)'
;QDFKFNVAGIQTEGKQGEVNNMPQWIGKILSENNLGTLESPDMITELKQALSKEKMVGEYQISTLEPHFYIKLKESMRELRRDDFDKVESMMLELFRMRRGKLVKIADSIKLNSELYNKLTVEENIFYQTIYENSKEFEKQITGDLNE
;
A
#
# COMPACT_ATOMS: atom_id res chain seq x y z
N GLN A 1 -26.13 11.08 -4.99
CA GLN A 1 -25.68 10.80 -5.18
C GLN A 1 -25.29 10.05 -5.15
N ASP A 2 -25.06 9.90 -5.17
CA ASP A 2 -24.39 9.30 -5.11
C ASP A 2 -23.80 9.72 -5.25
N PHE A 3 -23.61 10.18 -5.32
CA PHE A 3 -22.87 10.65 -5.66
C PHE A 3 -21.93 10.13 -6.08
N LYS A 4 -21.31 10.20 -6.76
CA LYS A 4 -20.41 9.76 -7.08
C LYS A 4 -19.65 10.37 -7.46
N PHE A 5 -19.30 10.64 -7.43
CA PHE A 5 -18.44 11.17 -7.77
C PHE A 5 -17.41 10.48 -8.00
N ASN A 6 -16.77 10.37 -8.31
CA ASN A 6 -15.83 9.67 -8.54
C ASN A 6 -14.71 10.22 -8.57
N VAL A 7 -14.17 10.46 -8.16
CA VAL A 7 -13.15 11.03 -8.17
C VAL A 7 -12.15 10.17 -8.23
N ALA A 8 -11.34 10.36 -8.66
CA ALA A 8 -10.26 9.62 -8.68
C ALA A 8 -10.62 8.37 -8.87
N GLY A 9 -11.19 8.31 -9.47
CA GLY A 9 -11.34 7.19 -9.78
C GLY A 9 -12.06 6.57 -8.87
N ILE A 10 -12.57 7.04 -8.55
CA ILE A 10 -13.19 6.47 -7.70
C ILE A 10 -14.38 6.40 -8.00
N GLN A 11 -14.94 6.71 -8.34
CA GLN A 11 -15.91 6.78 -8.33
C GLN A 11 -16.64 6.28 -7.83
N THR A 12 -17.15 6.72 -7.64
CA THR A 12 -17.75 6.42 -6.98
C THR A 12 -18.72 6.38 -6.91
N GLU A 13 -19.27 6.66 -7.04
CA GLU A 13 -19.90 6.68 -6.78
C GLU A 13 -20.47 6.44 -5.98
N GLY A 14 -20.98 6.98 -5.65
CA GLY A 14 -21.30 6.62 -5.10
C GLY A 14 -21.88 6.62 -4.59
N LYS A 15 -22.38 6.61 -4.68
CA LYS A 15 -22.90 6.44 -4.40
C LYS A 15 -23.35 6.35 -3.48
N GLN A 16 -23.60 6.92 -3.18
CA GLN A 16 -23.77 6.83 -2.52
C GLN A 16 -24.08 6.17 -1.94
N GLY A 17 -24.24 6.16 -1.94
CA GLY A 17 -24.12 5.60 -1.60
C GLY A 17 -23.69 5.08 -1.30
N GLU A 18 -23.48 5.12 -1.74
CA GLU A 18 -22.86 4.66 -1.66
C GLU A 18 -22.22 4.61 -0.86
N VAL A 19 -22.17 4.74 -0.45
CA VAL A 19 -21.39 4.85 -0.02
C VAL A 19 -20.94 4.15 0.12
N ASN A 20 -21.11 3.83 -0.29
CA ASN A 20 -20.59 3.38 -0.60
C ASN A 20 -19.65 3.03 -0.48
N ASN A 21 -19.29 2.26 -1.01
CA ASN A 21 -18.11 2.28 -1.00
C ASN A 21 -17.65 3.40 -1.52
N MET A 22 -17.81 4.29 -1.06
CA MET A 22 -17.32 5.43 -1.49
C MET A 22 -15.93 5.50 -1.19
N PRO A 23 -15.20 6.09 -2.01
CA PRO A 23 -13.84 6.34 -1.74
C PRO A 23 -13.77 7.22 -0.52
N GLN A 24 -12.67 7.16 0.12
CA GLN A 24 -12.46 7.90 1.28
C GLN A 24 -12.71 9.33 1.15
N TRP A 25 -12.23 9.95 0.12
CA TRP A 25 -12.38 11.37 0.00
C TRP A 25 -13.82 11.78 -0.23
N ILE A 26 -14.62 10.94 -0.76
CA ILE A 26 -16.02 11.25 -0.86
C ILE A 26 -16.64 11.16 0.52
N GLY A 27 -16.20 10.17 1.29
CA GLY A 27 -16.64 10.06 2.66
C GLY A 27 -16.27 11.29 3.44
N LYS A 28 -15.08 11.80 3.20
CA LYS A 28 -14.63 13.00 3.88
C LYS A 28 -15.50 14.18 3.54
N ILE A 29 -15.86 14.33 2.29
CA ILE A 29 -16.74 15.41 1.90
C ILE A 29 -18.08 15.30 2.58
N LEU A 30 -18.63 14.11 2.61
CA LEU A 30 -19.89 13.92 3.26
C LEU A 30 -19.78 14.22 4.74
N SER A 31 -18.68 13.86 5.30
CA SER A 31 -18.46 14.09 6.68
C SER A 31 -18.45 15.56 6.99
N GLU A 32 -17.81 16.33 6.14
CA GLU A 32 -17.75 17.72 6.37
C GLU A 32 -19.10 18.34 6.25
N ASN A 33 -19.98 17.69 5.63
CA ASN A 33 -21.27 18.24 5.52
C ASN A 33 -22.01 17.65 6.62
N ASN A 34 -21.40 17.31 7.52
CA ASN A 34 -21.87 16.90 8.62
C ASN A 34 -22.12 15.68 8.88
N LEU A 35 -21.82 15.18 8.16
CA LEU A 35 -22.00 14.00 8.33
C LEU A 35 -21.26 13.55 9.27
N GLY A 36 -20.65 14.22 9.68
CA GLY A 36 -20.00 13.80 10.52
C GLY A 36 -19.11 13.33 10.59
N THR A 37 -18.90 13.09 10.56
CA THR A 37 -17.88 12.65 10.73
C THR A 37 -17.71 11.41 10.48
N LEU A 38 -17.81 11.13 9.46
CA LEU A 38 -17.43 10.03 9.07
C LEU A 38 -16.11 9.89 9.42
N GLU A 39 -15.69 8.96 9.92
CA GLU A 39 -14.49 8.83 10.22
C GLU A 39 -13.74 8.10 9.32
N SER A 40 -13.02 8.64 8.56
CA SER A 40 -12.03 8.00 7.82
C SER A 40 -10.97 7.64 8.76
N PRO A 41 -10.40 6.53 8.72
CA PRO A 41 -9.29 6.19 9.56
C PRO A 41 -8.20 7.19 9.30
N ASP A 42 -7.63 7.64 10.34
CA ASP A 42 -6.50 8.51 10.26
C ASP A 42 -5.37 7.71 9.66
N MET A 43 -4.71 8.25 8.65
CA MET A 43 -3.61 7.55 8.00
C MET A 43 -2.45 7.25 8.94
N ILE A 44 -2.27 8.08 9.95
CA ILE A 44 -1.23 7.81 10.93
C ILE A 44 -1.60 6.59 11.75
N THR A 45 -2.86 6.43 12.10
CA THR A 45 -3.33 5.25 12.80
C THR A 45 -3.18 4.02 11.91
N GLU A 46 -3.50 4.15 10.62
CA GLU A 46 -3.32 3.04 9.69
C GLU A 46 -1.86 2.65 9.56
N LEU A 47 -0.97 3.64 9.57
CA LEU A 47 0.46 3.35 9.52
C LEU A 47 0.92 2.58 10.75
N LYS A 48 0.47 2.98 11.92
CA LYS A 48 0.82 2.27 13.14
C LYS A 48 0.32 0.85 13.12
N GLN A 49 -0.89 0.65 12.62
CA GLN A 49 -1.46 -0.69 12.51
C GLN A 49 -0.70 -1.53 11.50
N ALA A 50 -0.34 -0.92 10.37
CA ALA A 50 0.41 -1.61 9.33
C ALA A 50 1.77 -2.05 9.85
N LEU A 51 2.43 -1.19 10.59
CA LEU A 51 3.73 -1.49 11.16
C LEU A 51 3.64 -2.65 12.15
N SER A 52 2.61 -2.63 13.00
CA SER A 52 2.40 -3.69 13.96
C SER A 52 2.12 -5.02 13.26
N LYS A 53 1.27 -5.00 12.25
CA LYS A 53 0.96 -6.22 11.51
C LYS A 53 2.19 -6.77 10.81
N GLU A 54 3.01 -5.89 10.25
CA GLU A 54 4.18 -6.34 9.55
C GLU A 54 5.18 -7.00 10.51
N LYS A 55 5.26 -6.51 11.73
CA LYS A 55 6.14 -7.09 12.73
C LYS A 55 5.65 -8.44 13.22
N MET A 56 4.34 -8.68 13.10
CA MET A 56 3.76 -9.92 13.61
C MET A 56 3.86 -11.08 12.63
N VAL A 57 3.98 -10.81 11.34
CA VAL A 57 4.10 -11.89 10.37
C VAL A 57 5.57 -12.24 10.18
N GLY A 58 5.82 -13.47 9.76
CA GLY A 58 7.19 -13.96 9.65
C GLY A 58 7.99 -13.26 8.57
N GLU A 59 9.28 -13.55 8.54
CA GLU A 59 10.15 -12.80 7.62
C GLU A 59 9.95 -13.20 6.16
N TYR A 60 9.23 -14.28 5.90
CA TYR A 60 8.90 -14.64 4.54
C TYR A 60 7.41 -14.43 4.26
N GLN A 61 6.75 -13.68 5.12
CA GLN A 61 5.34 -13.36 4.95
C GLN A 61 5.19 -11.86 4.98
N ILE A 62 4.24 -11.36 4.22
CA ILE A 62 4.03 -9.94 4.14
C ILE A 62 2.56 -9.64 4.43
N SER A 63 2.31 -8.61 5.18
CA SER A 63 0.94 -8.22 5.50
C SER A 63 0.34 -7.49 4.31
N THR A 64 -0.98 -7.33 4.32
CA THR A 64 -1.67 -6.68 3.23
C THR A 64 -1.68 -5.18 3.43
N LEU A 65 -1.31 -4.45 2.39
CA LEU A 65 -1.49 -3.01 2.35
C LEU A 65 -2.40 -2.68 1.18
N GLU A 66 -3.19 -1.65 1.35
CA GLU A 66 -4.03 -1.16 0.30
C GLU A 66 -3.16 -0.61 -0.84
N PRO A 67 -3.59 -0.75 -2.10
CA PRO A 67 -2.70 -0.44 -3.23
C PRO A 67 -2.10 0.96 -3.26
N HIS A 68 -2.82 1.94 -2.73
CA HIS A 68 -2.33 3.31 -2.76
C HIS A 68 -1.90 3.81 -1.38
N PHE A 69 -1.54 2.90 -0.51
CA PHE A 69 -1.21 3.22 0.87
C PHE A 69 -0.13 4.30 0.98
N TYR A 70 0.96 4.14 0.26
CA TYR A 70 2.07 5.09 0.39
C TYR A 70 1.70 6.47 -0.13
N ILE A 71 0.93 6.51 -1.21
CA ILE A 71 0.52 7.78 -1.78
C ILE A 71 -0.40 8.52 -0.82
N LYS A 72 -1.35 7.79 -0.24
CA LYS A 72 -2.28 8.40 0.72
C LYS A 72 -1.55 8.86 1.98
N LEU A 73 -0.59 8.08 2.42
CA LEU A 73 0.18 8.43 3.60
C LEU A 73 0.96 9.72 3.36
N LYS A 74 1.61 9.81 2.20
CA LYS A 74 2.39 11.01 1.90
C LYS A 74 1.51 12.24 1.80
N GLU A 75 0.29 12.09 1.26
CA GLU A 75 -0.63 13.20 1.22
C GLU A 75 -0.99 13.66 2.61
N SER A 76 -1.26 12.73 3.51
CA SER A 76 -1.59 13.08 4.88
C SER A 76 -0.43 13.76 5.58
N MET A 77 0.78 13.37 5.25
CA MET A 77 1.95 13.92 5.90
C MET A 77 2.20 15.39 5.54
N ARG A 78 1.69 15.81 4.39
CA ARG A 78 1.92 17.18 3.98
C ARG A 78 1.31 18.22 4.90
N GLU A 79 0.31 17.83 5.66
CA GLU A 79 -0.37 18.77 6.54
C GLU A 79 0.10 18.67 7.98
N LEU A 80 1.13 17.90 8.25
CA LEU A 80 1.59 17.71 9.59
C LEU A 80 2.57 18.80 10.01
N ARG A 81 2.58 19.08 11.30
CA ARG A 81 3.59 19.96 11.84
C ARG A 81 4.90 19.24 11.82
N ARG A 82 5.99 20.00 11.91
CA ARG A 82 7.32 19.45 11.74
C ARG A 82 7.61 18.27 12.66
N ASP A 83 7.27 18.42 13.93
CA ASP A 83 7.57 17.36 14.88
C ASP A 83 6.81 16.09 14.57
N ASP A 84 5.55 16.24 14.19
CA ASP A 84 4.72 15.09 13.85
C ASP A 84 5.17 14.47 12.54
N PHE A 85 5.56 15.32 11.59
CA PHE A 85 6.06 14.84 10.32
C PHE A 85 7.29 13.93 10.52
N ASP A 86 8.23 14.37 11.35
CA ASP A 86 9.44 13.59 11.57
C ASP A 86 9.12 12.23 12.19
N LYS A 87 8.16 12.18 13.11
CA LYS A 87 7.79 10.93 13.73
C LYS A 87 7.12 9.99 12.73
N VAL A 88 6.22 10.52 11.93
CA VAL A 88 5.50 9.73 10.96
C VAL A 88 6.44 9.25 9.87
N GLU A 89 7.35 10.11 9.44
CA GLU A 89 8.33 9.72 8.44
C GLU A 89 9.19 8.57 8.94
N SER A 90 9.59 8.63 10.20
CA SER A 90 10.39 7.57 10.79
C SER A 90 9.64 6.24 10.78
N MET A 91 8.35 6.26 11.14
CA MET A 91 7.55 5.04 11.12
C MET A 91 7.34 4.53 9.69
N MET A 92 7.13 5.45 8.75
CA MET A 92 6.95 5.08 7.36
C MET A 92 8.21 4.40 6.82
N LEU A 93 9.37 4.96 7.15
CA LEU A 93 10.62 4.38 6.68
C LEU A 93 10.87 3.02 7.32
N GLU A 94 10.46 2.84 8.56
CA GLU A 94 10.61 1.56 9.22
C GLU A 94 9.76 0.51 8.51
N LEU A 95 8.50 0.83 8.23
CA LEU A 95 7.61 -0.08 7.53
C LEU A 95 8.15 -0.37 6.13
N PHE A 96 8.53 0.67 5.42
CA PHE A 96 9.04 0.54 4.06
C PHE A 96 10.26 -0.38 4.01
N ARG A 97 11.22 -0.18 4.92
CA ARG A 97 12.44 -0.98 4.91
C ARG A 97 12.16 -2.43 5.26
N MET A 98 11.25 -2.64 6.19
CA MET A 98 10.88 -3.98 6.58
C MET A 98 10.25 -4.72 5.41
N ARG A 99 9.30 -4.07 4.74
CA ARG A 99 8.62 -4.70 3.62
C ARG A 99 9.57 -4.89 2.45
N ARG A 100 10.43 -3.91 2.17
CA ARG A 100 11.40 -4.03 1.08
C ARG A 100 12.28 -5.26 1.28
N GLY A 101 12.77 -5.46 2.50
CA GLY A 101 13.60 -6.61 2.79
C GLY A 101 12.87 -7.92 2.55
N LYS A 102 11.60 -7.98 2.95
CA LYS A 102 10.80 -9.17 2.73
C LYS A 102 10.53 -9.40 1.25
N LEU A 103 10.22 -8.32 0.52
CA LEU A 103 9.94 -8.44 -0.89
C LEU A 103 11.15 -8.95 -1.66
N VAL A 104 12.34 -8.48 -1.32
CA VAL A 104 13.55 -8.94 -1.98
C VAL A 104 13.75 -10.43 -1.73
N LYS A 105 13.55 -10.87 -0.49
CA LYS A 105 13.72 -12.27 -0.17
C LYS A 105 12.74 -13.17 -0.92
N ILE A 106 11.48 -12.77 -0.95
CA ILE A 106 10.45 -13.59 -1.57
C ILE A 106 10.57 -13.54 -3.09
N ALA A 107 10.85 -12.36 -3.63
CA ALA A 107 10.92 -12.20 -5.07
C ALA A 107 12.11 -12.89 -5.70
N ASP A 108 13.10 -13.23 -4.90
CA ASP A 108 14.25 -13.94 -5.43
C ASP A 108 13.85 -15.29 -6.01
N SER A 109 12.82 -15.91 -5.45
CA SER A 109 12.46 -17.24 -5.91
C SER A 109 10.99 -17.46 -6.23
N ILE A 110 10.10 -16.63 -5.77
CA ILE A 110 8.68 -16.86 -5.95
C ILE A 110 8.11 -15.91 -6.96
N LYS A 111 7.47 -16.45 -8.01
CA LYS A 111 6.86 -15.62 -9.01
C LYS A 111 5.64 -14.92 -8.42
N LEU A 112 5.40 -13.70 -8.84
CA LEU A 112 4.26 -12.94 -8.38
C LEU A 112 2.98 -13.64 -8.81
N ASN A 113 2.11 -13.88 -7.84
CA ASN A 113 0.82 -14.51 -8.09
C ASN A 113 -0.29 -13.59 -7.59
N SER A 114 -1.53 -13.96 -7.84
CA SER A 114 -2.64 -13.07 -7.51
C SER A 114 -2.78 -12.84 -6.01
N GLU A 115 -2.50 -13.84 -5.20
CA GLU A 115 -2.59 -13.67 -3.77
C GLU A 115 -1.58 -12.64 -3.29
N LEU A 116 -0.35 -12.76 -3.74
CA LEU A 116 0.71 -11.85 -3.35
C LEU A 116 0.46 -10.47 -3.93
N TYR A 117 0.03 -10.42 -5.19
CA TYR A 117 -0.27 -9.15 -5.84
C TYR A 117 -1.27 -8.34 -5.01
N ASN A 118 -2.28 -9.00 -4.46
CA ASN A 118 -3.31 -8.32 -3.72
C ASN A 118 -2.85 -7.84 -2.34
N LYS A 119 -1.69 -8.25 -1.90
CA LYS A 119 -1.16 -7.80 -0.61
C LYS A 119 -0.24 -6.60 -0.77
N LEU A 120 0.14 -6.26 -1.97
CA LEU A 120 1.17 -5.26 -2.20
C LEU A 120 0.60 -3.95 -2.73
N THR A 121 1.30 -2.88 -2.46
CA THR A 121 0.94 -1.60 -3.07
C THR A 121 1.34 -1.62 -4.54
N VAL A 122 0.90 -0.62 -5.28
CA VAL A 122 1.24 -0.51 -6.70
C VAL A 122 2.76 -0.46 -6.87
N GLU A 123 3.42 0.35 -6.06
CA GLU A 123 4.87 0.49 -6.16
C GLU A 123 5.58 -0.82 -5.81
N GLU A 124 5.05 -1.52 -4.82
CA GLU A 124 5.66 -2.78 -4.39
C GLU A 124 5.48 -3.86 -5.44
N ASN A 125 4.36 -3.86 -6.14
CA ASN A 125 4.17 -4.84 -7.21
C ASN A 125 5.17 -4.65 -8.33
N ILE A 126 5.44 -3.40 -8.69
CA ILE A 126 6.43 -3.10 -9.72
C ILE A 126 7.81 -3.52 -9.25
N PHE A 127 8.14 -3.18 -8.01
CA PHE A 127 9.45 -3.53 -7.45
C PHE A 127 9.62 -5.06 -7.40
N TYR A 128 8.58 -5.76 -6.95
CA TYR A 128 8.63 -7.22 -6.85
C TYR A 128 8.90 -7.85 -8.20
N GLN A 129 8.15 -7.42 -9.22
CA GLN A 129 8.29 -7.98 -10.55
C GLN A 129 9.69 -7.74 -11.09
N THR A 130 10.24 -6.56 -10.84
CA THR A 130 11.59 -6.21 -11.29
C THR A 130 12.62 -7.11 -10.63
N ILE A 131 12.50 -7.33 -9.32
CA ILE A 131 13.45 -8.18 -8.61
C ILE A 131 13.35 -9.63 -9.12
N TYR A 132 12.13 -10.11 -9.29
CA TYR A 132 11.94 -11.49 -9.75
C TYR A 132 12.56 -11.67 -11.14
N GLU A 133 12.30 -10.74 -12.05
CA GLU A 133 12.80 -10.86 -13.41
C GLU A 133 14.31 -10.75 -13.45
N ASN A 134 14.87 -9.83 -12.68
CA ASN A 134 16.32 -9.69 -12.63
C ASN A 134 16.99 -10.93 -12.03
N SER A 135 16.36 -11.50 -11.00
CA SER A 135 16.89 -12.71 -10.39
C SER A 135 16.89 -13.87 -11.37
N LYS A 136 15.80 -14.01 -12.14
CA LYS A 136 15.71 -15.07 -13.11
C LYS A 136 16.69 -14.87 -14.26
N GLU A 137 16.88 -13.64 -14.69
CA GLU A 137 17.82 -13.35 -15.75
C GLU A 137 19.25 -13.65 -15.29
N PHE A 138 19.58 -13.29 -14.06
CA PHE A 138 20.88 -13.57 -13.50
C PHE A 138 21.13 -15.08 -13.45
N GLU A 139 20.13 -15.82 -12.96
CA GLU A 139 20.23 -17.26 -12.88
C GLU A 139 20.46 -17.87 -14.27
N LYS A 140 19.74 -17.37 -15.25
CA LYS A 140 19.86 -17.84 -16.62
C LYS A 140 21.25 -17.59 -17.17
N GLN A 141 21.84 -16.44 -16.87
CA GLN A 141 23.17 -16.13 -17.33
C GLN A 141 24.20 -17.07 -16.73
N ILE A 142 23.97 -17.51 -15.49
CA ILE A 142 24.92 -18.41 -14.85
C ILE A 142 24.74 -19.84 -15.33
N THR A 143 23.48 -20.28 -15.48
CA THR A 143 23.21 -21.69 -15.73
C THR A 143 22.79 -22.01 -17.17
N GLY A 144 22.63 -20.99 -18.00
CA GLY A 144 22.05 -21.18 -19.33
C GLY A 144 22.75 -22.24 -20.15
N ASP A 145 24.08 -22.19 -20.21
CA ASP A 145 24.79 -23.14 -21.01
C ASP A 145 24.72 -24.56 -20.46
N LEU A 146 24.47 -24.67 -19.16
CA LEU A 146 24.39 -25.98 -18.53
C LEU A 146 23.04 -26.62 -18.80
N ASN A 147 22.04 -25.83 -19.09
CA ASN A 147 20.69 -26.31 -19.29
C ASN A 147 20.38 -26.58 -20.76
N GLU A 148 21.29 -26.27 -21.66
CA GLU A 148 21.09 -26.53 -23.07
C GLU A 148 21.66 -27.91 -23.49
#